data_043b3ca39972d62304d6bd5e73c37858
#
_entry.id   043b3ca39972d62304d6bd5e73c37858
#
_cell.length_a   1.000
_cell.length_b   1.000
_cell.length_c   1.000
_cell.angle_alpha   90.00
_cell.angle_beta   90.00
_cell.angle_gamma   90.00
#
_symmetry.space_group_name_H-M   'P 1'
#
loop_
_entity.id
_entity.type
_entity.pdbx_description
1 polymer ?
#
loop_
_entity_poly.entity_id
_entity_poly.type
_entity_poly.pdbx_seq_one_letter_code
_entity_poly.pdbx_strand_id
1 'polypeptide(L)'
;MNRLNLFSLRSVIDQFSVKSISRWKPRRLSSFRHPPDPERIQQFSIPKGIFGQPTCHTHPHLISHGNLTCGVTQLEYKERRETLVSKLAEAENLHKTHVIVIPAARKQYMSDKIPYVFRQNSDFFYLTGCLEPSAILFMIKPADRDTYKTILFVHEKDSHAELWEGPRTGCSAATTLYSVDEAQPVENFNNFMHRTISSLKPVVLWYHNESPANPDIHDVVRSSLKQGHASLEDPQKFLHQMRVVKSPAEVELMKETCYIGSQSVNMAMACTKPGISEHAVSSVFEYTCRMSGAEHGAFPPVVAGGPRATHIHYVANNQLLQKEDMLLIDAGCQRWLYNSDISRTWPVSGKFSAHHKILYELVLAVQKRLIELLGEQRPPLDQLFDHMCRLLGLYLQQEGILPKNIDANELIGRAYRLCPHHVSHYLGLDVHDSPLVRRRIPVTNNMIVTVEPGIYISPDDSSVPPEFRGVGIRIEDDVLITDGHPLILTDTCVKEVNDIEAIVGKQNV
;
A
#
# COMPACT_ATOMS: atom_id res chain seq x y z
N MET A 1 -39.08 -15.71 15.86
CA MET A 1 -38.79 -16.30 14.55
C MET A 1 -39.22 -15.30 13.48
N ASN A 2 -38.40 -14.32 13.18
CA ASN A 2 -38.67 -13.34 12.12
C ASN A 2 -37.82 -13.71 10.90
N ARG A 3 -38.53 -13.97 9.80
CA ARG A 3 -37.93 -14.22 8.50
C ARG A 3 -37.22 -12.94 8.04
N LEU A 4 -35.89 -12.98 7.96
CA LEU A 4 -35.10 -11.97 7.31
C LEU A 4 -35.50 -11.90 5.83
N ASN A 5 -35.96 -10.74 5.41
CA ASN A 5 -36.43 -10.45 4.04
C ASN A 5 -35.23 -10.48 3.08
N LEU A 6 -35.07 -11.58 2.36
CA LEU A 6 -34.15 -11.73 1.23
C LEU A 6 -34.51 -10.86 0.00
N PHE A 7 -35.57 -10.07 0.09
CA PHE A 7 -36.07 -9.23 -1.02
C PHE A 7 -35.36 -7.86 -1.13
N SER A 8 -34.59 -7.42 -0.11
CA SER A 8 -33.93 -6.11 -0.17
C SER A 8 -32.62 -6.10 -1.01
N LEU A 9 -31.99 -7.24 -1.12
CA LEU A 9 -30.72 -7.36 -1.91
C LEU A 9 -30.94 -7.22 -3.43
N ARG A 10 -32.11 -7.65 -3.95
CA ARG A 10 -32.43 -7.47 -5.39
C ARG A 10 -32.66 -6.00 -5.77
N SER A 11 -33.26 -5.19 -4.90
CA SER A 11 -33.51 -3.78 -5.19
C SER A 11 -32.23 -2.93 -5.22
N VAL A 12 -31.21 -3.35 -4.48
CA VAL A 12 -29.88 -2.71 -4.49
C VAL A 12 -29.15 -2.99 -5.80
N ILE A 13 -29.25 -4.23 -6.31
CA ILE A 13 -28.64 -4.61 -7.59
C ILE A 13 -29.32 -3.89 -8.76
N ASP A 14 -30.62 -3.68 -8.73
CA ASP A 14 -31.37 -3.01 -9.80
C ASP A 14 -31.21 -1.47 -9.78
N GLN A 15 -30.91 -0.85 -8.64
CA GLN A 15 -30.60 0.59 -8.54
C GLN A 15 -29.17 0.94 -8.93
N PHE A 16 -28.21 0.01 -8.81
CA PHE A 16 -26.91 0.10 -9.45
C PHE A 16 -27.01 -0.28 -10.93
N SER A 17 -27.96 0.33 -11.64
CA SER A 17 -28.08 0.16 -13.07
C SER A 17 -26.72 0.55 -13.69
N VAL A 18 -26.20 -0.36 -14.50
CA VAL A 18 -24.99 -0.26 -15.33
C VAL A 18 -24.80 1.09 -16.07
N LYS A 19 -25.78 1.96 -16.05
CA LYS A 19 -25.76 3.30 -16.66
C LYS A 19 -24.91 4.33 -15.90
N SER A 20 -24.68 4.20 -14.61
CA SER A 20 -23.78 5.10 -13.86
C SER A 20 -22.32 4.65 -13.96
N ILE A 21 -22.08 3.34 -14.10
CA ILE A 21 -20.75 2.76 -14.29
C ILE A 21 -20.27 2.92 -15.73
N SER A 22 -21.18 2.99 -16.73
CA SER A 22 -20.83 3.17 -18.16
C SER A 22 -20.35 4.57 -18.52
N ARG A 23 -20.37 5.54 -17.62
CA ARG A 23 -19.78 6.87 -17.81
C ARG A 23 -18.31 7.00 -17.41
N TRP A 24 -17.75 5.97 -16.79
CA TRP A 24 -16.32 5.91 -16.57
C TRP A 24 -15.61 5.52 -17.88
N LYS A 25 -15.40 6.50 -18.75
CA LYS A 25 -14.34 6.43 -19.75
C LYS A 25 -13.06 6.82 -19.00
N PRO A 26 -12.03 5.97 -18.97
CA PRO A 26 -10.74 6.41 -18.48
C PRO A 26 -10.41 7.71 -19.25
N ARG A 27 -10.28 8.82 -18.54
CA ARG A 27 -9.74 10.05 -19.15
C ARG A 27 -8.41 9.61 -19.74
N ARG A 28 -8.32 9.63 -21.07
CA ARG A 28 -7.01 9.57 -21.72
C ARG A 28 -6.26 10.81 -21.24
N LEU A 29 -5.45 10.63 -20.20
CA LEU A 29 -4.48 11.62 -19.78
C LEU A 29 -3.43 11.68 -20.89
N SER A 30 -3.71 12.54 -21.87
CA SER A 30 -2.73 12.99 -22.84
C SER A 30 -1.88 14.06 -22.14
N SER A 31 -0.58 13.92 -22.31
CA SER A 31 0.47 14.88 -22.01
C SER A 31 1.13 14.79 -20.63
N PHE A 32 2.19 14.07 -20.59
CA PHE A 32 3.57 14.36 -20.17
C PHE A 32 4.39 13.07 -20.34
N ARG A 33 4.54 12.66 -21.61
CA ARG A 33 5.54 11.64 -21.96
C ARG A 33 6.61 12.33 -22.78
N HIS A 34 7.84 12.39 -22.28
CA HIS A 34 8.93 12.14 -23.22
C HIS A 34 8.75 10.68 -23.64
N PRO A 35 8.47 10.38 -24.90
CA PRO A 35 8.42 9.01 -25.35
C PRO A 35 9.80 8.40 -25.09
N PRO A 36 9.89 7.22 -24.46
CA PRO A 36 11.14 6.51 -24.40
C PRO A 36 11.65 6.31 -25.83
N ASP A 37 12.97 6.33 -25.98
CA ASP A 37 13.66 6.18 -27.26
C ASP A 37 13.08 5.00 -28.05
N PRO A 38 12.53 5.22 -29.27
CA PRO A 38 11.90 4.16 -30.05
C PRO A 38 12.81 2.96 -30.35
N GLU A 39 14.12 3.16 -30.41
CA GLU A 39 15.08 2.07 -30.63
C GLU A 39 15.23 1.18 -29.41
N ARG A 40 15.05 1.67 -28.18
CA ARG A 40 15.03 0.86 -26.96
C ARG A 40 13.75 0.04 -26.79
N ILE A 41 12.62 0.49 -27.34
CA ILE A 41 11.33 -0.21 -27.24
C ILE A 41 11.28 -1.46 -28.13
N GLN A 42 12.00 -1.50 -29.23
CA GLN A 42 11.99 -2.65 -30.18
C GLN A 42 12.58 -3.94 -29.58
N GLN A 43 13.32 -3.88 -28.49
CA GLN A 43 13.92 -5.06 -27.82
C GLN A 43 12.97 -5.80 -26.88
N PHE A 44 11.84 -5.18 -26.49
CA PHE A 44 10.93 -5.73 -25.49
C PHE A 44 9.56 -6.02 -26.10
N SER A 45 9.22 -7.30 -26.22
CA SER A 45 7.92 -7.74 -26.70
C SER A 45 7.28 -8.70 -25.71
N ILE A 46 6.05 -8.40 -25.31
CA ILE A 46 5.25 -9.35 -24.51
C ILE A 46 4.87 -10.54 -25.40
N PRO A 47 5.23 -11.78 -25.05
CA PRO A 47 4.91 -12.94 -25.85
C PRO A 47 3.39 -13.20 -25.85
N LYS A 48 2.89 -13.71 -27.00
CA LYS A 48 1.49 -14.16 -27.10
C LYS A 48 1.35 -15.53 -26.46
N GLY A 49 0.33 -15.70 -25.61
CA GLY A 49 0.07 -16.96 -24.92
C GLY A 49 -0.70 -16.75 -23.64
N ILE A 50 -1.01 -17.86 -22.97
CA ILE A 50 -1.60 -17.91 -21.65
C ILE A 50 -0.49 -18.25 -20.66
N PHE A 51 -0.31 -17.38 -19.65
CA PHE A 51 0.76 -17.46 -18.67
C PHE A 51 0.19 -17.44 -17.25
N GLY A 52 1.04 -17.57 -16.24
CA GLY A 52 0.69 -17.54 -14.84
C GLY A 52 0.22 -16.18 -14.33
N GLN A 53 0.16 -15.19 -15.22
CA GLN A 53 -0.35 -13.85 -14.91
C GLN A 53 -1.02 -13.22 -16.14
N PRO A 54 -1.86 -12.17 -15.93
CA PRO A 54 -2.42 -11.37 -17.02
C PRO A 54 -1.34 -10.73 -17.89
N THR A 55 -1.61 -10.61 -19.20
CA THR A 55 -0.79 -9.86 -20.15
C THR A 55 -1.66 -8.93 -20.99
N CYS A 56 -1.04 -7.98 -21.69
CA CYS A 56 -1.77 -7.08 -22.59
C CYS A 56 -2.48 -7.83 -23.75
N HIS A 57 -2.12 -9.08 -24.04
CA HIS A 57 -2.78 -9.91 -25.06
C HIS A 57 -4.00 -10.66 -24.52
N THR A 58 -3.92 -11.13 -23.28
CA THR A 58 -5.00 -11.90 -22.65
C THR A 58 -5.98 -11.01 -21.88
N HIS A 59 -5.50 -9.87 -21.34
CA HIS A 59 -6.27 -8.95 -20.51
C HIS A 59 -6.07 -7.47 -20.95
N PRO A 60 -6.44 -7.12 -22.22
CA PRO A 60 -6.22 -5.75 -22.72
C PRO A 60 -7.05 -4.69 -22.02
N HIS A 61 -8.05 -5.08 -21.23
CA HIS A 61 -8.82 -4.22 -20.36
C HIS A 61 -8.12 -3.84 -19.05
N LEU A 62 -7.08 -4.61 -18.64
CA LEU A 62 -6.29 -4.39 -17.43
C LEU A 62 -4.89 -3.84 -17.74
N ILE A 63 -4.28 -4.28 -18.84
CA ILE A 63 -2.89 -3.99 -19.18
C ILE A 63 -2.83 -3.44 -20.60
N SER A 64 -2.31 -2.22 -20.73
CA SER A 64 -2.10 -1.58 -22.04
C SER A 64 -0.99 -2.27 -22.82
N HIS A 65 -1.07 -2.23 -24.14
CA HIS A 65 -0.05 -2.81 -25.04
C HIS A 65 1.34 -2.22 -24.72
N GLY A 66 2.35 -3.07 -24.66
CA GLY A 66 3.73 -2.72 -24.33
C GLY A 66 4.07 -2.72 -22.82
N ASN A 67 3.07 -2.86 -21.96
CA ASN A 67 3.30 -2.97 -20.51
C ASN A 67 3.32 -4.45 -20.08
N LEU A 68 4.17 -4.77 -19.09
CA LEU A 68 4.21 -6.07 -18.43
C LEU A 68 3.10 -6.19 -17.37
N THR A 69 2.95 -5.14 -16.58
CA THR A 69 1.88 -4.98 -15.60
C THR A 69 1.15 -3.67 -15.87
N CYS A 70 0.14 -3.31 -15.08
CA CYS A 70 -0.59 -2.06 -15.29
C CYS A 70 0.36 -0.86 -15.23
N GLY A 71 0.54 -0.17 -16.35
CA GLY A 71 1.35 1.03 -16.49
C GLY A 71 2.88 0.82 -16.53
N VAL A 72 3.41 -0.34 -16.11
CA VAL A 72 4.85 -0.59 -15.98
C VAL A 72 5.37 -1.49 -17.09
N THR A 73 6.45 -1.08 -17.75
CA THR A 73 7.06 -1.80 -18.88
C THR A 73 8.09 -2.84 -18.41
N GLN A 74 8.42 -3.81 -19.29
CA GLN A 74 9.54 -4.73 -19.07
C GLN A 74 10.87 -3.98 -18.87
N LEU A 75 11.06 -2.89 -19.61
CA LEU A 75 12.27 -2.07 -19.52
C LEU A 75 12.42 -1.48 -18.12
N GLU A 76 11.36 -0.94 -17.53
CA GLU A 76 11.41 -0.36 -16.19
C GLU A 76 11.79 -1.41 -15.13
N TYR A 77 11.25 -2.62 -15.20
CA TYR A 77 11.66 -3.70 -14.30
C TYR A 77 13.14 -4.09 -14.48
N LYS A 78 13.65 -4.07 -15.70
CA LYS A 78 15.07 -4.30 -15.96
C LYS A 78 15.93 -3.18 -15.38
N GLU A 79 15.57 -1.92 -15.58
CA GLU A 79 16.29 -0.75 -15.03
C GLU A 79 16.32 -0.76 -13.49
N ARG A 80 15.25 -1.22 -12.84
CA ARG A 80 15.21 -1.41 -11.39
C ARG A 80 16.25 -2.46 -10.93
N ARG A 81 16.37 -3.59 -11.64
CA ARG A 81 17.40 -4.61 -11.35
C ARG A 81 18.81 -4.08 -11.57
N GLU A 82 19.05 -3.37 -12.68
CA GLU A 82 20.33 -2.72 -12.97
C GLU A 82 20.73 -1.75 -11.86
N THR A 83 19.83 -0.88 -11.46
CA THR A 83 20.02 0.09 -10.38
C THR A 83 20.36 -0.59 -9.06
N LEU A 84 19.63 -1.66 -8.71
CA LEU A 84 19.91 -2.40 -7.46
C LEU A 84 21.30 -3.01 -7.49
N VAL A 85 21.66 -3.74 -8.55
CA VAL A 85 22.98 -4.37 -8.68
C VAL A 85 24.11 -3.35 -8.56
N SER A 86 23.99 -2.20 -9.22
CA SER A 86 24.98 -1.12 -9.13
C SER A 86 25.12 -0.59 -7.70
N LYS A 87 24.01 -0.27 -7.03
CA LYS A 87 24.02 0.22 -5.64
C LYS A 87 24.66 -0.77 -4.66
N LEU A 88 24.35 -2.06 -4.80
CA LEU A 88 24.89 -3.10 -3.93
C LEU A 88 26.39 -3.31 -4.15
N ALA A 89 26.83 -3.30 -5.41
CA ALA A 89 28.25 -3.44 -5.74
C ALA A 89 29.09 -2.23 -5.25
N GLU A 90 28.56 -1.01 -5.38
CA GLU A 90 29.21 0.20 -4.88
C GLU A 90 29.34 0.21 -3.35
N ALA A 91 28.33 -0.32 -2.64
CA ALA A 91 28.29 -0.27 -1.18
C ALA A 91 29.31 -1.18 -0.49
N GLU A 92 29.61 -2.33 -1.09
CA GLU A 92 30.49 -3.34 -0.46
C GLU A 92 31.89 -3.36 -1.04
N ASN A 93 32.04 -3.70 -2.27
CA ASN A 93 33.31 -3.69 -3.00
C ASN A 93 33.11 -4.15 -4.43
N LEU A 94 33.37 -3.31 -5.38
CA LEU A 94 33.23 -3.61 -6.82
C LEU A 94 34.06 -4.82 -7.29
N HIS A 95 35.13 -5.16 -6.56
CA HIS A 95 36.04 -6.27 -6.88
C HIS A 95 35.64 -7.62 -6.27
N LYS A 96 34.49 -7.71 -5.62
CA LYS A 96 33.89 -8.97 -5.17
C LYS A 96 32.81 -9.44 -6.16
N THR A 97 32.56 -10.73 -6.17
CA THR A 97 31.36 -11.25 -6.84
C THR A 97 30.13 -11.04 -5.96
N HIS A 98 29.09 -10.42 -6.50
CA HIS A 98 27.82 -10.19 -5.81
C HIS A 98 26.77 -11.21 -6.31
N VAL A 99 26.17 -11.92 -5.39
CA VAL A 99 25.03 -12.82 -5.62
C VAL A 99 23.83 -12.25 -4.86
N ILE A 100 22.73 -11.99 -5.57
CA ILE A 100 21.53 -11.41 -5.01
C ILE A 100 20.39 -12.43 -5.16
N VAL A 101 19.70 -12.75 -4.05
CA VAL A 101 18.58 -13.70 -4.03
C VAL A 101 17.35 -13.01 -3.44
N ILE A 102 16.32 -12.84 -4.28
CA ILE A 102 15.04 -12.24 -3.88
C ILE A 102 13.94 -13.26 -4.15
N PRO A 103 13.40 -13.94 -3.13
CA PRO A 103 12.33 -14.91 -3.29
C PRO A 103 10.96 -14.24 -3.42
N ALA A 104 10.11 -14.83 -4.25
CA ALA A 104 8.68 -14.57 -4.25
C ALA A 104 8.02 -15.12 -2.97
N ALA A 105 6.85 -14.58 -2.64
CA ALA A 105 6.02 -15.16 -1.61
C ALA A 105 5.56 -16.58 -2.00
N ARG A 106 5.36 -17.44 -1.01
CA ARG A 106 4.67 -18.72 -1.21
C ARG A 106 3.19 -18.60 -0.88
N LYS A 107 2.36 -19.47 -1.47
CA LYS A 107 0.95 -19.59 -1.06
C LYS A 107 0.86 -19.98 0.42
N GLN A 108 0.01 -19.30 1.15
CA GLN A 108 -0.38 -19.65 2.52
C GLN A 108 -1.72 -20.38 2.48
N TYR A 109 -1.93 -21.33 3.40
CA TYR A 109 -3.14 -22.13 3.44
C TYR A 109 -3.89 -21.95 4.77
N MET A 110 -5.19 -21.72 4.67
CA MET A 110 -6.07 -21.65 5.85
C MET A 110 -6.46 -23.04 6.37
N SER A 111 -6.44 -24.04 5.49
CA SER A 111 -6.64 -25.46 5.79
C SER A 111 -6.04 -26.29 4.66
N ASP A 112 -6.10 -27.64 4.76
CA ASP A 112 -5.54 -28.51 3.71
C ASP A 112 -6.04 -28.12 2.31
N LYS A 113 -5.09 -27.76 1.44
CA LYS A 113 -5.31 -27.36 0.04
C LYS A 113 -6.22 -26.13 -0.20
N ILE A 114 -6.68 -25.44 0.85
CA ILE A 114 -7.48 -24.23 0.71
C ILE A 114 -6.58 -23.01 0.97
N PRO A 115 -6.15 -22.28 -0.07
CA PRO A 115 -5.24 -21.17 0.10
C PRO A 115 -5.96 -19.92 0.66
N TYR A 116 -5.21 -19.11 1.42
CA TYR A 116 -5.55 -17.71 1.56
C TYR A 116 -5.43 -17.00 0.21
N VAL A 117 -6.05 -15.83 0.10
CA VAL A 117 -5.79 -14.95 -1.03
C VAL A 117 -4.31 -14.67 -1.11
N PHE A 118 -3.73 -14.90 -2.29
CA PHE A 118 -2.29 -14.76 -2.52
C PHE A 118 -1.93 -13.27 -2.67
N ARG A 119 -0.90 -12.85 -1.94
CA ARG A 119 -0.23 -11.57 -2.13
C ARG A 119 1.25 -11.80 -2.37
N GLN A 120 1.76 -11.22 -3.44
CA GLN A 120 3.17 -11.34 -3.79
C GLN A 120 4.06 -10.54 -2.82
N ASN A 121 5.33 -10.98 -2.67
CA ASN A 121 6.35 -10.20 -1.98
C ASN A 121 6.63 -8.90 -2.74
N SER A 122 6.60 -7.77 -2.04
CA SER A 122 6.70 -6.43 -2.63
C SER A 122 8.04 -6.19 -3.32
N ASP A 123 9.17 -6.64 -2.73
CA ASP A 123 10.50 -6.46 -3.32
C ASP A 123 10.69 -7.33 -4.57
N PHE A 124 10.21 -8.57 -4.51
CA PHE A 124 10.23 -9.46 -5.68
C PHE A 124 9.40 -8.89 -6.83
N PHE A 125 8.18 -8.43 -6.54
CA PHE A 125 7.32 -7.80 -7.55
C PHE A 125 7.93 -6.52 -8.11
N TYR A 126 8.49 -5.67 -7.26
CA TYR A 126 9.15 -4.41 -7.66
C TYR A 126 10.27 -4.64 -8.68
N LEU A 127 11.01 -5.75 -8.57
CA LEU A 127 12.13 -6.08 -9.44
C LEU A 127 11.74 -6.90 -10.68
N THR A 128 10.59 -7.58 -10.68
CA THR A 128 10.26 -8.56 -11.71
C THR A 128 8.95 -8.31 -12.43
N GLY A 129 7.96 -7.72 -11.76
CA GLY A 129 6.57 -7.69 -12.21
C GLY A 129 5.90 -9.07 -12.25
N CYS A 130 6.52 -10.10 -11.66
CA CYS A 130 6.02 -11.46 -11.65
C CYS A 130 5.06 -11.70 -10.50
N LEU A 131 3.87 -12.23 -10.79
CA LEU A 131 2.83 -12.55 -9.83
C LEU A 131 2.80 -14.04 -9.43
N GLU A 132 3.66 -14.87 -10.02
CA GLU A 132 3.67 -16.30 -9.71
C GLU A 132 4.29 -16.60 -8.34
N PRO A 133 3.66 -17.45 -7.51
CA PRO A 133 4.17 -17.81 -6.20
C PRO A 133 5.44 -18.67 -6.30
N SER A 134 6.24 -18.64 -5.24
CA SER A 134 7.44 -19.47 -5.05
C SER A 134 8.54 -19.33 -6.11
N ALA A 135 8.45 -18.32 -6.99
CA ALA A 135 9.52 -17.98 -7.91
C ALA A 135 10.73 -17.37 -7.16
N ILE A 136 11.91 -17.35 -7.80
CA ILE A 136 13.11 -16.78 -7.19
C ILE A 136 13.86 -15.96 -8.23
N LEU A 137 14.09 -14.69 -7.92
CA LEU A 137 14.99 -13.84 -8.69
C LEU A 137 16.41 -14.05 -8.16
N PHE A 138 17.30 -14.49 -9.04
CA PHE A 138 18.73 -14.65 -8.78
C PHE A 138 19.51 -13.76 -9.72
N MET A 139 20.37 -12.91 -9.16
CA MET A 139 21.26 -12.08 -9.98
C MET A 139 22.70 -12.28 -9.54
N ILE A 140 23.62 -12.28 -10.52
CA ILE A 140 25.04 -12.45 -10.26
C ILE A 140 25.82 -11.40 -11.04
N LYS A 141 26.64 -10.61 -10.33
CA LYS A 141 27.62 -9.69 -10.88
C LYS A 141 29.03 -10.23 -10.53
N PRO A 142 29.78 -10.78 -11.52
CA PRO A 142 31.16 -11.21 -11.29
C PRO A 142 32.08 -10.05 -10.92
N ALA A 143 33.15 -10.37 -10.19
CA ALA A 143 34.14 -9.40 -9.75
C ALA A 143 34.94 -8.73 -10.91
N ASP A 144 35.10 -9.46 -12.00
CA ASP A 144 35.90 -9.10 -13.17
C ASP A 144 35.10 -8.43 -14.31
N ARG A 145 33.79 -8.21 -14.13
CA ARG A 145 32.90 -7.67 -15.16
C ARG A 145 31.96 -6.64 -14.60
N ASP A 146 31.65 -5.63 -15.40
CA ASP A 146 30.63 -4.64 -15.10
C ASP A 146 29.21 -5.11 -15.44
N THR A 147 29.11 -6.22 -16.20
CA THR A 147 27.82 -6.83 -16.54
C THR A 147 27.36 -7.79 -15.44
N TYR A 148 26.07 -7.92 -15.29
CA TYR A 148 25.45 -8.91 -14.40
C TYR A 148 24.56 -9.85 -15.22
N LYS A 149 24.24 -11.00 -14.64
CA LYS A 149 23.30 -11.99 -15.20
C LYS A 149 22.10 -12.14 -14.27
N THR A 150 20.92 -12.17 -14.87
CA THR A 150 19.64 -12.38 -14.18
C THR A 150 19.09 -13.75 -14.52
N ILE A 151 18.77 -14.54 -13.51
CA ILE A 151 18.16 -15.86 -13.64
C ILE A 151 16.85 -15.86 -12.85
N LEU A 152 15.76 -16.27 -13.49
CA LEU A 152 14.48 -16.41 -12.80
C LEU A 152 14.16 -17.91 -12.66
N PHE A 153 14.01 -18.37 -11.43
CA PHE A 153 13.53 -19.71 -11.13
C PHE A 153 12.02 -19.66 -11.04
N VAL A 154 11.33 -20.48 -11.83
CA VAL A 154 9.86 -20.56 -11.89
C VAL A 154 9.42 -22.02 -11.97
N HIS A 155 8.17 -22.30 -11.65
CA HIS A 155 7.60 -23.62 -11.90
C HIS A 155 7.45 -23.87 -13.40
N GLU A 156 7.83 -25.09 -13.84
CA GLU A 156 7.55 -25.52 -15.21
C GLU A 156 6.06 -25.71 -15.44
N LYS A 157 5.66 -25.66 -16.70
CA LYS A 157 4.31 -26.03 -17.12
C LYS A 157 4.07 -27.49 -16.79
N ASP A 158 2.99 -27.75 -16.09
CA ASP A 158 2.55 -29.08 -15.68
C ASP A 158 1.03 -29.17 -15.79
N SER A 159 0.56 -30.02 -16.72
CA SER A 159 -0.88 -30.10 -17.03
C SER A 159 -1.75 -30.53 -15.84
N HIS A 160 -1.20 -31.32 -14.92
CA HIS A 160 -1.91 -31.73 -13.73
C HIS A 160 -2.03 -30.57 -12.73
N ALA A 161 -0.94 -29.86 -12.47
CA ALA A 161 -0.94 -28.70 -11.59
C ALA A 161 -1.78 -27.54 -12.16
N GLU A 162 -1.66 -27.29 -13.48
CA GLU A 162 -2.43 -26.24 -14.17
C GLU A 162 -3.94 -26.53 -14.19
N LEU A 163 -4.37 -27.78 -14.13
CA LEU A 163 -5.78 -28.15 -13.97
C LEU A 163 -6.36 -27.65 -12.65
N TRP A 164 -5.56 -27.62 -11.58
CA TRP A 164 -5.99 -27.25 -10.24
C TRP A 164 -5.76 -25.78 -9.91
N GLU A 165 -4.65 -25.23 -10.40
CA GLU A 165 -4.16 -23.93 -9.94
C GLU A 165 -4.20 -22.84 -11.00
N GLY A 166 -4.54 -23.19 -12.21
CA GLY A 166 -4.48 -22.31 -13.37
C GLY A 166 -3.13 -22.34 -14.08
N PRO A 167 -2.99 -21.59 -15.19
CA PRO A 167 -1.83 -21.66 -16.06
C PRO A 167 -0.56 -21.21 -15.36
N ARG A 168 0.59 -21.74 -15.81
CA ARG A 168 1.95 -21.34 -15.43
C ARG A 168 2.67 -20.73 -16.62
N THR A 169 3.63 -19.85 -16.37
CA THR A 169 4.45 -19.25 -17.43
C THR A 169 5.45 -20.29 -17.99
N GLY A 170 6.11 -21.05 -17.11
CA GLY A 170 7.17 -21.98 -17.48
C GLY A 170 8.47 -21.28 -17.90
N CYS A 171 9.58 -22.01 -17.89
CA CYS A 171 10.91 -21.42 -18.14
C CYS A 171 11.06 -20.86 -19.56
N SER A 172 10.49 -21.51 -20.57
CA SER A 172 10.67 -21.09 -21.96
C SER A 172 10.08 -19.71 -22.26
N ALA A 173 8.95 -19.34 -21.61
CA ALA A 173 8.31 -18.04 -21.81
C ALA A 173 8.81 -16.99 -20.80
N ALA A 174 9.28 -17.41 -19.62
CA ALA A 174 9.68 -16.51 -18.55
C ALA A 174 10.83 -15.57 -18.95
N THR A 175 11.80 -16.04 -19.74
CA THR A 175 12.92 -15.22 -20.23
C THR A 175 12.42 -14.01 -21.01
N THR A 176 11.52 -14.22 -21.94
CA THR A 176 10.96 -13.14 -22.75
C THR A 176 9.96 -12.30 -21.95
N LEU A 177 9.06 -12.95 -21.19
CA LEU A 177 8.00 -12.22 -20.45
C LEU A 177 8.58 -11.30 -19.38
N TYR A 178 9.60 -11.73 -18.64
CA TYR A 178 10.16 -10.94 -17.53
C TYR A 178 11.48 -10.25 -17.89
N SER A 179 11.93 -10.36 -19.15
CA SER A 179 13.21 -9.79 -19.63
C SER A 179 14.38 -10.17 -18.75
N VAL A 180 14.55 -11.46 -18.51
CA VAL A 180 15.68 -12.05 -17.77
C VAL A 180 16.59 -12.83 -18.74
N ASP A 181 17.85 -12.98 -18.39
CA ASP A 181 18.84 -13.64 -19.27
C ASP A 181 18.62 -15.14 -19.36
N GLU A 182 18.09 -15.74 -18.28
CA GLU A 182 17.84 -17.17 -18.18
C GLU A 182 16.64 -17.44 -17.27
N ALA A 183 15.92 -18.54 -17.53
CA ALA A 183 14.94 -19.08 -16.60
C ALA A 183 15.19 -20.57 -16.38
N GLN A 184 15.01 -21.04 -15.16
CA GLN A 184 15.22 -22.42 -14.75
C GLN A 184 14.05 -22.91 -13.88
N PRO A 185 13.81 -24.24 -13.84
CA PRO A 185 12.86 -24.83 -12.89
C PRO A 185 13.26 -24.52 -11.45
N VAL A 186 12.27 -24.15 -10.62
CA VAL A 186 12.52 -23.82 -9.21
C VAL A 186 13.13 -24.99 -8.42
N GLU A 187 12.85 -26.21 -8.83
CA GLU A 187 13.40 -27.46 -8.27
C GLU A 187 14.92 -27.53 -8.41
N ASN A 188 15.49 -26.85 -9.38
CA ASN A 188 16.94 -26.80 -9.60
C ASN A 188 17.65 -25.82 -8.67
N PHE A 189 16.94 -24.92 -8.00
CA PHE A 189 17.52 -23.81 -7.24
C PHE A 189 18.48 -24.30 -6.15
N ASN A 190 18.13 -25.35 -5.41
CA ASN A 190 18.98 -25.89 -4.35
C ASN A 190 20.38 -26.27 -4.87
N ASN A 191 20.41 -27.11 -5.89
CA ASN A 191 21.68 -27.55 -6.49
C ASN A 191 22.46 -26.40 -7.14
N PHE A 192 21.75 -25.48 -7.79
CA PHE A 192 22.32 -24.29 -8.42
C PHE A 192 22.97 -23.38 -7.38
N MET A 193 22.28 -23.08 -6.31
CA MET A 193 22.76 -22.20 -5.23
C MET A 193 24.03 -22.75 -4.57
N HIS A 194 24.01 -24.05 -4.18
CA HIS A 194 25.18 -24.69 -3.58
C HIS A 194 26.41 -24.68 -4.50
N ARG A 195 26.24 -25.01 -5.77
CA ARG A 195 27.34 -24.98 -6.76
C ARG A 195 27.88 -23.57 -6.94
N THR A 196 27.01 -22.58 -7.06
CA THR A 196 27.40 -21.18 -7.27
C THR A 196 28.21 -20.66 -6.10
N ILE A 197 27.73 -20.81 -4.88
CA ILE A 197 28.44 -20.32 -3.68
C ILE A 197 29.76 -21.05 -3.45
N SER A 198 29.83 -22.35 -3.77
CA SER A 198 31.07 -23.13 -3.60
C SER A 198 32.13 -22.82 -4.65
N SER A 199 31.72 -22.43 -5.88
CA SER A 199 32.64 -22.18 -7.00
C SER A 199 33.20 -20.77 -7.03
N LEU A 200 32.56 -19.79 -6.39
CA LEU A 200 32.91 -18.38 -6.46
C LEU A 200 33.56 -17.92 -5.16
N LYS A 201 34.71 -17.25 -5.25
CA LYS A 201 35.43 -16.68 -4.09
C LYS A 201 36.23 -15.46 -4.51
N PRO A 202 36.13 -14.32 -3.81
CA PRO A 202 35.21 -14.01 -2.70
C PRO A 202 33.80 -13.67 -3.19
N VAL A 203 32.78 -13.97 -2.37
CA VAL A 203 31.37 -13.72 -2.69
C VAL A 203 30.70 -12.89 -1.59
N VAL A 204 29.92 -11.90 -1.98
CA VAL A 204 28.92 -11.22 -1.11
C VAL A 204 27.55 -11.74 -1.53
N LEU A 205 26.87 -12.40 -0.61
CA LEU A 205 25.49 -12.85 -0.80
C LEU A 205 24.52 -11.85 -0.20
N TRP A 206 23.66 -11.27 -1.04
CA TRP A 206 22.62 -10.36 -0.66
C TRP A 206 21.30 -11.11 -0.52
N TYR A 207 20.80 -11.20 0.70
CA TYR A 207 19.57 -11.90 1.02
C TYR A 207 18.98 -11.41 2.34
N HIS A 208 17.66 -11.10 2.35
CA HIS A 208 16.95 -10.72 3.55
C HIS A 208 16.70 -11.94 4.46
N ASN A 209 17.42 -12.01 5.57
CA ASN A 209 17.48 -13.17 6.45
C ASN A 209 16.53 -13.08 7.67
N GLU A 210 16.11 -11.86 8.08
CA GLU A 210 15.34 -11.66 9.31
C GLU A 210 13.87 -12.06 9.18
N SER A 211 13.26 -11.80 8.01
CA SER A 211 11.85 -12.11 7.73
C SER A 211 11.70 -12.70 6.32
N PRO A 212 12.02 -13.99 6.14
CA PRO A 212 12.07 -14.59 4.81
C PRO A 212 10.68 -14.74 4.21
N ALA A 213 10.51 -14.25 2.97
CA ALA A 213 9.26 -14.37 2.20
C ALA A 213 8.90 -15.84 1.87
N ASN A 214 9.90 -16.72 1.82
CA ASN A 214 9.74 -18.13 1.55
C ASN A 214 10.69 -18.97 2.42
N PRO A 215 10.18 -19.68 3.44
CA PRO A 215 10.98 -20.49 4.36
C PRO A 215 11.80 -21.60 3.69
N ASP A 216 11.27 -22.24 2.63
CA ASP A 216 11.96 -23.34 1.95
C ASP A 216 13.23 -22.82 1.25
N ILE A 217 13.14 -21.65 0.65
CA ILE A 217 14.28 -20.97 0.02
C ILE A 217 15.27 -20.46 1.07
N HIS A 218 14.77 -20.01 2.20
CA HIS A 218 15.59 -19.58 3.33
C HIS A 218 16.51 -20.71 3.83
N ASP A 219 16.00 -21.93 3.96
CA ASP A 219 16.79 -23.08 4.38
C ASP A 219 17.88 -23.43 3.36
N VAL A 220 17.59 -23.34 2.06
CA VAL A 220 18.58 -23.53 1.00
C VAL A 220 19.68 -22.47 1.09
N VAL A 221 19.34 -21.20 1.24
CA VAL A 221 20.31 -20.10 1.35
C VAL A 221 21.19 -20.31 2.58
N ARG A 222 20.60 -20.60 3.74
CA ARG A 222 21.35 -20.81 4.98
C ARG A 222 22.28 -22.03 4.93
N SER A 223 21.84 -23.13 4.32
CA SER A 223 22.68 -24.31 4.14
C SER A 223 23.87 -24.07 3.20
N SER A 224 23.66 -23.29 2.15
CA SER A 224 24.74 -22.89 1.23
C SER A 224 25.79 -22.00 1.89
N LEU A 225 25.39 -21.09 2.77
CA LEU A 225 26.32 -20.25 3.54
C LEU A 225 27.24 -21.05 4.47
N LYS A 226 26.76 -22.15 5.06
CA LYS A 226 27.56 -23.01 5.94
C LYS A 226 28.69 -23.74 5.21
N GLN A 227 28.56 -23.94 3.90
CA GLN A 227 29.51 -24.66 3.06
C GLN A 227 30.50 -23.73 2.36
N GLY A 228 30.22 -22.44 2.29
CA GLY A 228 31.00 -21.46 1.52
C GLY A 228 31.67 -20.39 2.38
N HIS A 229 32.50 -19.56 1.72
CA HIS A 229 33.14 -18.37 2.31
C HIS A 229 32.44 -17.08 1.83
N ALA A 230 31.10 -17.06 1.80
CA ALA A 230 30.34 -15.89 1.43
C ALA A 230 30.03 -15.04 2.65
N SER A 231 30.18 -13.72 2.55
CA SER A 231 29.58 -12.78 3.50
C SER A 231 28.10 -12.61 3.18
N LEU A 232 27.26 -12.51 4.21
CA LEU A 232 25.83 -12.25 4.06
C LEU A 232 25.54 -10.79 4.35
N GLU A 233 24.84 -10.13 3.42
CA GLU A 233 24.40 -8.75 3.53
C GLU A 233 22.92 -8.63 3.20
N ASP A 234 22.25 -7.60 3.72
CA ASP A 234 20.81 -7.38 3.49
C ASP A 234 20.58 -6.32 2.41
N PRO A 235 19.87 -6.64 1.30
CA PRO A 235 19.58 -5.70 0.23
C PRO A 235 18.42 -4.73 0.55
N GLN A 236 17.66 -4.96 1.61
CA GLN A 236 16.39 -4.24 1.86
C GLN A 236 16.56 -2.74 2.00
N LYS A 237 17.63 -2.27 2.65
CA LYS A 237 17.89 -0.83 2.77
C LYS A 237 17.95 -0.14 1.40
N PHE A 238 18.59 -0.78 0.42
CA PHE A 238 18.73 -0.23 -0.94
C PHE A 238 17.42 -0.33 -1.71
N LEU A 239 16.69 -1.44 -1.57
CA LEU A 239 15.36 -1.60 -2.16
C LEU A 239 14.38 -0.54 -1.63
N HIS A 240 14.33 -0.31 -0.33
CA HIS A 240 13.48 0.71 0.27
C HIS A 240 13.86 2.13 -0.20
N GLN A 241 15.17 2.42 -0.36
CA GLN A 241 15.62 3.69 -0.93
C GLN A 241 15.20 3.88 -2.40
N MET A 242 15.06 2.79 -3.16
CA MET A 242 14.55 2.84 -4.53
C MET A 242 13.02 2.98 -4.56
N ARG A 243 12.31 2.24 -3.71
CA ARG A 243 10.85 2.20 -3.66
C ARG A 243 10.22 3.49 -3.12
N VAL A 244 10.90 4.20 -2.22
CA VAL A 244 10.34 5.40 -1.57
C VAL A 244 10.06 6.53 -2.56
N VAL A 245 10.85 6.65 -3.63
CA VAL A 245 10.64 7.60 -4.74
C VAL A 245 9.96 6.88 -5.88
N LYS A 246 8.72 7.25 -6.18
CA LYS A 246 7.89 6.58 -7.18
C LYS A 246 8.26 6.99 -8.60
N SER A 247 8.28 6.03 -9.52
CA SER A 247 8.35 6.33 -10.95
C SER A 247 7.05 6.98 -11.45
N PRO A 248 7.05 7.61 -12.62
CA PRO A 248 5.81 8.14 -13.19
C PRO A 248 4.71 7.10 -13.34
N ALA A 249 5.05 5.85 -13.67
CA ALA A 249 4.09 4.76 -13.79
C ALA A 249 3.48 4.38 -12.43
N GLU A 250 4.32 4.32 -11.38
CA GLU A 250 3.88 4.07 -10.01
C GLU A 250 2.97 5.20 -9.49
N VAL A 251 3.28 6.46 -9.81
CA VAL A 251 2.44 7.61 -9.45
C VAL A 251 1.04 7.49 -10.06
N GLU A 252 0.93 7.09 -11.34
CA GLU A 252 -0.39 6.90 -11.96
C GLU A 252 -1.17 5.74 -11.33
N LEU A 253 -0.52 4.63 -11.01
CA LEU A 253 -1.15 3.52 -10.27
C LEU A 253 -1.65 3.97 -8.89
N MET A 254 -0.84 4.75 -8.16
CA MET A 254 -1.22 5.27 -6.86
C MET A 254 -2.43 6.22 -6.96
N LYS A 255 -2.48 7.09 -7.98
CA LYS A 255 -3.64 7.97 -8.24
C LYS A 255 -4.92 7.15 -8.46
N GLU A 256 -4.85 6.10 -9.28
CA GLU A 256 -6.00 5.23 -9.53
C GLU A 256 -6.44 4.50 -8.25
N THR A 257 -5.48 3.97 -7.49
CA THR A 257 -5.75 3.24 -6.24
C THR A 257 -6.39 4.16 -5.18
N CYS A 258 -5.83 5.35 -4.98
CA CYS A 258 -6.35 6.35 -4.05
C CYS A 258 -7.75 6.86 -4.47
N TYR A 259 -8.00 7.00 -5.78
CA TYR A 259 -9.33 7.35 -6.29
C TYR A 259 -10.37 6.25 -5.96
N ILE A 260 -10.03 4.98 -6.20
CA ILE A 260 -10.91 3.85 -5.86
C ILE A 260 -11.22 3.84 -4.35
N GLY A 261 -10.18 3.96 -3.50
CA GLY A 261 -10.34 4.04 -2.06
C GLY A 261 -11.24 5.19 -1.63
N SER A 262 -11.04 6.38 -2.19
CA SER A 262 -11.83 7.58 -1.93
C SER A 262 -13.30 7.40 -2.24
N GLN A 263 -13.63 6.86 -3.42
CA GLN A 263 -15.03 6.59 -3.81
C GLN A 263 -15.67 5.54 -2.89
N SER A 264 -14.88 4.56 -2.44
CA SER A 264 -15.37 3.50 -1.56
C SER A 264 -15.67 4.00 -0.16
N VAL A 265 -14.84 4.91 0.39
CA VAL A 265 -15.12 5.57 1.67
C VAL A 265 -16.35 6.49 1.56
N ASN A 266 -16.49 7.26 0.48
CA ASN A 266 -17.67 8.10 0.22
C ASN A 266 -18.94 7.24 0.17
N MET A 267 -18.89 6.07 -0.45
CA MET A 267 -20.02 5.15 -0.49
C MET A 267 -20.37 4.60 0.90
N ALA A 268 -19.36 4.24 1.71
CA ALA A 268 -19.54 3.82 3.10
C ALA A 268 -20.22 4.92 3.94
N MET A 269 -19.80 6.21 3.77
CA MET A 269 -20.47 7.35 4.39
C MET A 269 -21.94 7.45 3.95
N ALA A 270 -22.19 7.36 2.64
CA ALA A 270 -23.54 7.50 2.09
C ALA A 270 -24.52 6.42 2.58
N CYS A 271 -24.01 5.22 2.87
CA CYS A 271 -24.81 4.11 3.41
C CYS A 271 -24.91 4.10 4.93
N THR A 272 -24.17 4.96 5.65
CA THR A 272 -24.18 4.99 7.12
C THR A 272 -25.49 5.58 7.66
N LYS A 273 -26.12 4.86 8.60
CA LYS A 273 -27.34 5.31 9.31
C LYS A 273 -27.44 4.65 10.69
N PRO A 274 -28.18 5.22 11.64
CA PRO A 274 -28.40 4.59 12.93
C PRO A 274 -28.96 3.16 12.78
N GLY A 275 -28.43 2.23 13.57
CA GLY A 275 -28.81 0.82 13.58
C GLY A 275 -28.11 -0.06 12.55
N ILE A 276 -27.32 0.49 11.60
CA ILE A 276 -26.44 -0.33 10.74
C ILE A 276 -25.27 -0.88 11.57
N SER A 277 -24.74 -2.05 11.21
CA SER A 277 -23.55 -2.59 11.86
C SER A 277 -22.25 -2.02 11.25
N GLU A 278 -21.21 -1.92 12.07
CA GLU A 278 -19.85 -1.64 11.59
C GLU A 278 -19.41 -2.61 10.49
N HIS A 279 -19.79 -3.89 10.64
CA HIS A 279 -19.53 -4.92 9.63
C HIS A 279 -20.20 -4.60 8.27
N ALA A 280 -21.42 -4.10 8.27
CA ALA A 280 -22.09 -3.73 7.02
C ALA A 280 -21.42 -2.53 6.35
N VAL A 281 -20.96 -1.54 7.12
CA VAL A 281 -20.21 -0.38 6.59
C VAL A 281 -18.87 -0.84 5.98
N SER A 282 -18.12 -1.72 6.67
CA SER A 282 -16.91 -2.36 6.14
C SER A 282 -17.18 -3.11 4.84
N SER A 283 -18.28 -3.88 4.79
CA SER A 283 -18.67 -4.64 3.60
C SER A 283 -19.01 -3.74 2.40
N VAL A 284 -19.63 -2.59 2.63
CA VAL A 284 -19.89 -1.59 1.56
C VAL A 284 -18.57 -1.05 0.99
N PHE A 285 -17.62 -0.72 1.86
CA PHE A 285 -16.30 -0.28 1.43
C PHE A 285 -15.61 -1.34 0.57
N GLU A 286 -15.48 -2.58 1.07
CA GLU A 286 -14.79 -3.67 0.37
C GLU A 286 -15.49 -4.03 -0.96
N TYR A 287 -16.81 -4.08 -0.96
CA TYR A 287 -17.62 -4.32 -2.18
C TYR A 287 -17.32 -3.25 -3.23
N THR A 288 -17.35 -1.98 -2.83
CA THR A 288 -17.13 -0.85 -3.76
C THR A 288 -15.70 -0.87 -4.33
N CYS A 289 -14.69 -1.15 -3.51
CA CYS A 289 -13.31 -1.31 -3.95
C CYS A 289 -13.18 -2.38 -5.03
N ARG A 290 -13.74 -3.58 -4.78
CA ARG A 290 -13.67 -4.71 -5.73
C ARG A 290 -14.42 -4.44 -7.01
N MET A 291 -15.61 -3.85 -6.93
CA MET A 291 -16.39 -3.46 -8.11
C MET A 291 -15.70 -2.38 -8.96
N SER A 292 -14.82 -1.61 -8.35
CA SER A 292 -14.03 -0.57 -9.00
C SER A 292 -12.66 -1.06 -9.51
N GLY A 293 -12.33 -2.35 -9.33
CA GLY A 293 -11.15 -2.99 -9.90
C GLY A 293 -9.94 -3.10 -8.97
N ALA A 294 -10.10 -2.86 -7.66
CA ALA A 294 -9.11 -3.24 -6.67
C ALA A 294 -9.17 -4.75 -6.40
N GLU A 295 -8.01 -5.41 -6.23
CA GLU A 295 -7.95 -6.84 -5.98
C GLU A 295 -8.32 -7.20 -4.55
N HIS A 296 -7.90 -6.37 -3.58
CA HIS A 296 -8.05 -6.63 -2.15
C HIS A 296 -8.18 -5.33 -1.36
N GLY A 297 -8.55 -5.45 -0.06
CA GLY A 297 -8.22 -4.45 0.94
C GLY A 297 -6.71 -4.39 1.15
N ALA A 298 -6.19 -3.20 1.42
CA ALA A 298 -4.77 -3.00 1.72
C ALA A 298 -4.39 -3.58 3.10
N PHE A 299 -5.34 -3.51 4.03
CA PHE A 299 -5.26 -4.03 5.41
C PHE A 299 -6.68 -4.29 5.94
N PRO A 300 -6.83 -4.99 7.09
CA PRO A 300 -8.13 -5.16 7.73
C PRO A 300 -8.72 -3.79 8.10
N PRO A 301 -9.90 -3.40 7.57
CA PRO A 301 -10.47 -2.08 7.83
C PRO A 301 -10.77 -1.86 9.31
N VAL A 302 -10.52 -0.66 9.81
CA VAL A 302 -11.02 -0.17 11.09
C VAL A 302 -12.37 0.52 10.81
N VAL A 303 -13.45 0.08 11.44
CA VAL A 303 -14.76 0.71 11.38
C VAL A 303 -15.30 0.80 12.81
N ALA A 304 -15.11 1.95 13.44
CA ALA A 304 -15.27 2.11 14.88
C ALA A 304 -16.30 3.19 15.23
N GLY A 305 -17.45 2.79 15.79
CA GLY A 305 -18.51 3.69 16.23
C GLY A 305 -18.35 4.13 17.68
N GLY A 306 -18.60 5.42 17.97
CA GLY A 306 -18.60 6.00 19.32
C GLY A 306 -17.26 5.79 20.06
N PRO A 307 -17.28 5.38 21.35
CA PRO A 307 -16.05 5.23 22.13
C PRO A 307 -15.06 4.21 21.60
N ARG A 308 -15.49 3.25 20.75
CA ARG A 308 -14.58 2.29 20.10
C ARG A 308 -13.57 2.95 19.16
N ALA A 309 -13.89 4.13 18.64
CA ALA A 309 -12.99 4.94 17.83
C ALA A 309 -11.76 5.45 18.60
N THR A 310 -11.73 5.32 19.93
CA THR A 310 -10.52 5.60 20.74
C THR A 310 -9.48 4.46 20.71
N HIS A 311 -9.80 3.33 20.08
CA HIS A 311 -8.89 2.20 19.85
C HIS A 311 -8.37 2.27 18.42
N ILE A 312 -7.11 2.66 18.24
CA ILE A 312 -6.52 3.00 16.93
C ILE A 312 -6.67 1.88 15.91
N HIS A 313 -6.45 0.63 16.29
CA HIS A 313 -6.56 -0.56 15.43
C HIS A 313 -7.74 -1.45 15.82
N TYR A 314 -8.94 -0.86 15.94
CA TYR A 314 -10.17 -1.63 16.19
C TYR A 314 -10.64 -2.30 14.90
N VAL A 315 -10.41 -3.60 14.77
CA VAL A 315 -10.76 -4.41 13.58
C VAL A 315 -11.88 -5.41 13.81
N ALA A 316 -12.49 -5.42 15.00
CA ALA A 316 -13.58 -6.34 15.29
C ALA A 316 -14.85 -6.03 14.49
N ASN A 317 -15.17 -4.76 14.25
CA ASN A 317 -16.22 -4.26 13.37
C ASN A 317 -17.57 -4.97 13.58
N ASN A 318 -17.98 -5.25 14.83
CA ASN A 318 -19.07 -6.17 15.13
C ASN A 318 -20.23 -5.55 15.91
N GLN A 319 -20.22 -4.23 16.10
CA GLN A 319 -21.23 -3.51 16.87
C GLN A 319 -22.23 -2.78 15.98
N LEU A 320 -23.41 -2.46 16.54
CA LEU A 320 -24.40 -1.59 15.91
C LEU A 320 -24.06 -0.12 16.20
N LEU A 321 -24.20 0.71 15.18
CA LEU A 321 -23.98 2.14 15.27
C LEU A 321 -25.18 2.83 15.90
N GLN A 322 -24.95 3.66 16.93
CA GLN A 322 -25.98 4.45 17.56
C GLN A 322 -26.08 5.82 16.88
N LYS A 323 -27.23 6.48 17.05
CA LYS A 323 -27.51 7.76 16.41
C LYS A 323 -26.53 8.87 16.82
N GLU A 324 -26.09 8.83 18.07
CA GLU A 324 -25.20 9.81 18.67
C GLU A 324 -23.71 9.53 18.39
N ASP A 325 -23.38 8.36 17.83
CA ASP A 325 -22.00 7.97 17.56
C ASP A 325 -21.37 8.85 16.47
N MET A 326 -20.09 9.14 16.63
CA MET A 326 -19.17 9.39 15.52
C MET A 326 -18.67 8.04 15.02
N LEU A 327 -18.56 7.88 13.70
CA LEU A 327 -17.97 6.70 13.08
C LEU A 327 -16.62 7.07 12.47
N LEU A 328 -15.57 6.42 12.92
CA LEU A 328 -14.25 6.48 12.32
C LEU A 328 -14.07 5.26 11.42
N ILE A 329 -13.74 5.48 10.17
CA ILE A 329 -13.20 4.46 9.26
C ILE A 329 -11.72 4.75 8.99
N ASP A 330 -10.93 3.68 8.95
CA ASP A 330 -9.57 3.66 8.43
C ASP A 330 -9.44 2.43 7.54
N ALA A 331 -9.34 2.68 6.24
CA ALA A 331 -9.43 1.64 5.24
C ALA A 331 -8.70 2.02 3.96
N GLY A 332 -8.06 1.03 3.36
CA GLY A 332 -7.39 1.16 2.09
C GLY A 332 -7.68 0.01 1.15
N CYS A 333 -7.50 0.24 -0.14
CA CYS A 333 -7.57 -0.81 -1.14
C CYS A 333 -6.22 -1.04 -1.82
N GLN A 334 -6.06 -2.20 -2.42
CA GLN A 334 -4.86 -2.59 -3.15
C GLN A 334 -5.17 -2.81 -4.62
N ARG A 335 -4.38 -2.17 -5.50
CA ARG A 335 -4.43 -2.39 -6.94
C ARG A 335 -3.02 -2.60 -7.47
N TRP A 336 -2.77 -3.76 -8.11
CA TRP A 336 -1.44 -4.16 -8.55
C TRP A 336 -0.37 -4.02 -7.45
N LEU A 337 -0.69 -4.47 -6.26
CA LEU A 337 0.07 -4.35 -5.02
C LEU A 337 0.24 -2.92 -4.47
N TYR A 338 -0.12 -1.86 -5.20
CA TYR A 338 -0.07 -0.49 -4.68
C TYR A 338 -1.29 -0.20 -3.82
N ASN A 339 -1.07 0.45 -2.67
CA ASN A 339 -2.06 0.64 -1.63
C ASN A 339 -2.52 2.09 -1.52
N SER A 340 -3.77 2.30 -1.13
CA SER A 340 -4.27 3.55 -0.56
C SER A 340 -4.46 3.40 0.94
N ASP A 341 -4.46 4.53 1.66
CA ASP A 341 -4.67 4.62 3.10
C ASP A 341 -5.52 5.84 3.43
N ILE A 342 -6.73 5.64 3.93
CA ILE A 342 -7.70 6.71 4.09
C ILE A 342 -8.43 6.59 5.41
N SER A 343 -8.22 7.56 6.29
CA SER A 343 -9.07 7.70 7.47
C SER A 343 -10.05 8.86 7.32
N ARG A 344 -11.29 8.62 7.70
CA ARG A 344 -12.35 9.63 7.80
C ARG A 344 -13.20 9.39 9.02
N THR A 345 -13.79 10.48 9.55
CA THR A 345 -14.69 10.41 10.70
C THR A 345 -15.93 11.25 10.42
N TRP A 346 -17.12 10.71 10.71
CA TRP A 346 -18.40 11.39 10.47
C TRP A 346 -19.48 11.01 11.49
N PRO A 347 -20.52 11.86 11.70
CA PRO A 347 -21.62 11.54 12.59
C PRO A 347 -22.57 10.52 11.94
N VAL A 348 -22.93 9.46 12.66
CA VAL A 348 -23.88 8.44 12.21
C VAL A 348 -25.27 9.02 11.93
N SER A 349 -25.64 10.07 12.64
CA SER A 349 -26.90 10.82 12.43
C SER A 349 -26.94 11.65 11.15
N GLY A 350 -25.78 11.83 10.46
CA GLY A 350 -25.62 12.73 9.32
C GLY A 350 -25.50 14.21 9.68
N LYS A 351 -25.41 14.56 10.97
CA LYS A 351 -25.22 15.93 11.44
C LYS A 351 -24.26 15.97 12.63
N PHE A 352 -23.24 16.81 12.55
CA PHE A 352 -22.33 17.02 13.66
C PHE A 352 -23.04 17.70 14.83
N SER A 353 -22.84 17.22 16.06
CA SER A 353 -23.14 17.99 17.27
C SER A 353 -22.14 19.13 17.43
N ALA A 354 -22.44 20.11 18.26
CA ALA A 354 -21.56 21.27 18.44
C ALA A 354 -20.14 20.87 18.88
N HIS A 355 -20.01 20.00 19.88
CA HIS A 355 -18.72 19.54 20.39
C HIS A 355 -17.99 18.59 19.43
N HIS A 356 -18.70 17.69 18.73
CA HIS A 356 -18.08 16.86 17.70
C HIS A 356 -17.55 17.71 16.55
N LYS A 357 -18.28 18.77 16.16
CA LYS A 357 -17.85 19.68 15.11
C LYS A 357 -16.57 20.44 15.49
N ILE A 358 -16.47 20.95 16.72
CA ILE A 358 -15.28 21.63 17.21
C ILE A 358 -14.05 20.73 17.10
N LEU A 359 -14.12 19.50 17.65
CA LEU A 359 -12.99 18.55 17.57
C LEU A 359 -12.64 18.17 16.13
N TYR A 360 -13.65 17.95 15.28
CA TYR A 360 -13.46 17.58 13.89
C TYR A 360 -12.76 18.70 13.09
N GLU A 361 -13.28 19.94 13.19
CA GLU A 361 -12.72 21.10 12.50
C GLU A 361 -11.29 21.41 12.98
N LEU A 362 -11.00 21.18 14.26
CA LEU A 362 -9.66 21.30 14.82
C LEU A 362 -8.69 20.29 14.17
N VAL A 363 -9.04 19.00 14.13
CA VAL A 363 -8.20 17.97 13.48
C VAL A 363 -8.04 18.26 11.99
N LEU A 364 -9.10 18.69 11.31
CA LEU A 364 -9.07 19.06 9.90
C LEU A 364 -8.14 20.26 9.64
N ALA A 365 -8.17 21.27 10.51
CA ALA A 365 -7.27 22.42 10.39
C ALA A 365 -5.79 22.03 10.58
N VAL A 366 -5.51 21.13 11.54
CA VAL A 366 -4.17 20.55 11.72
C VAL A 366 -3.74 19.82 10.46
N GLN A 367 -4.58 18.93 9.92
CA GLN A 367 -4.29 18.13 8.73
C GLN A 367 -3.96 19.02 7.51
N LYS A 368 -4.78 20.03 7.23
CA LYS A 368 -4.55 20.99 6.15
C LYS A 368 -3.21 21.71 6.31
N ARG A 369 -2.92 22.19 7.54
CA ARG A 369 -1.67 22.90 7.80
C ARG A 369 -0.43 22.00 7.62
N LEU A 370 -0.51 20.74 8.01
CA LEU A 370 0.58 19.78 7.80
C LEU A 370 0.83 19.50 6.31
N ILE A 371 -0.21 19.41 5.50
CA ILE A 371 -0.06 19.26 4.03
C ILE A 371 0.59 20.51 3.42
N GLU A 372 0.19 21.71 3.84
CA GLU A 372 0.82 22.95 3.39
C GLU A 372 2.32 22.97 3.74
N LEU A 373 2.69 22.57 4.97
CA LEU A 373 4.09 22.48 5.41
C LEU A 373 4.94 21.54 4.53
N LEU A 374 4.37 20.42 4.09
CA LEU A 374 5.05 19.52 3.15
C LEU A 374 5.42 20.22 1.84
N GLY A 375 4.58 21.12 1.34
CA GLY A 375 4.89 21.92 0.14
C GLY A 375 5.87 23.07 0.40
N GLU A 376 5.68 23.80 1.50
CA GLU A 376 6.46 25.00 1.81
C GLU A 376 7.89 24.70 2.25
N GLN A 377 8.08 23.66 3.08
CA GLN A 377 9.33 23.43 3.82
C GLN A 377 9.93 22.06 3.58
N ARG A 378 9.15 21.10 3.06
CA ARG A 378 9.58 19.70 2.85
C ARG A 378 10.24 19.08 4.10
N PRO A 379 9.62 19.21 5.28
CA PRO A 379 10.24 18.75 6.50
C PRO A 379 10.41 17.22 6.49
N PRO A 380 11.38 16.69 7.25
CA PRO A 380 11.37 15.30 7.64
C PRO A 380 10.06 14.90 8.34
N LEU A 381 9.61 13.65 8.19
CA LEU A 381 8.35 13.21 8.79
C LEU A 381 8.35 13.30 10.32
N ASP A 382 9.52 13.10 10.99
CA ASP A 382 9.65 13.31 12.44
C ASP A 382 9.35 14.77 12.84
N GLN A 383 9.80 15.75 12.03
CA GLN A 383 9.49 17.17 12.26
C GLN A 383 8.01 17.48 11.99
N LEU A 384 7.41 16.81 11.00
CA LEU A 384 5.97 16.95 10.73
C LEU A 384 5.14 16.50 11.94
N PHE A 385 5.57 15.44 12.62
CA PHE A 385 4.96 14.98 13.86
C PHE A 385 5.09 16.00 15.01
N ASP A 386 6.28 16.61 15.17
CA ASP A 386 6.47 17.69 16.16
C ASP A 386 5.54 18.89 15.87
N HIS A 387 5.37 19.26 14.60
CA HIS A 387 4.44 20.31 14.18
C HIS A 387 2.99 19.94 14.53
N MET A 388 2.59 18.67 14.27
CA MET A 388 1.26 18.17 14.62
C MET A 388 0.98 18.34 16.12
N CYS A 389 1.89 17.87 16.99
CA CYS A 389 1.71 17.97 18.43
C CYS A 389 1.56 19.42 18.92
N ARG A 390 2.35 20.35 18.35
CA ARG A 390 2.26 21.78 18.69
C ARG A 390 0.92 22.38 18.24
N LEU A 391 0.51 22.16 17.00
CA LEU A 391 -0.72 22.70 16.44
C LEU A 391 -1.93 22.14 17.18
N LEU A 392 -1.97 20.82 17.39
CA LEU A 392 -3.06 20.15 18.11
C LEU A 392 -3.20 20.71 19.52
N GLY A 393 -2.08 20.83 20.25
CA GLY A 393 -2.07 21.40 21.59
C GLY A 393 -2.59 22.83 21.62
N LEU A 394 -2.09 23.70 20.72
CA LEU A 394 -2.52 25.10 20.63
C LEU A 394 -4.01 25.24 20.33
N TYR A 395 -4.53 24.48 19.37
CA TYR A 395 -5.95 24.55 19.00
C TYR A 395 -6.86 24.02 20.11
N LEU A 396 -6.48 22.93 20.79
CA LEU A 396 -7.20 22.42 21.96
C LEU A 396 -7.23 23.44 23.12
N GLN A 397 -6.15 24.19 23.30
CA GLN A 397 -6.09 25.26 24.31
C GLN A 397 -6.94 26.47 23.91
N GLN A 398 -6.97 26.85 22.63
CA GLN A 398 -7.80 27.94 22.13
C GLN A 398 -9.28 27.66 22.29
N GLU A 399 -9.71 26.41 22.03
CA GLU A 399 -11.10 25.96 22.22
C GLU A 399 -11.45 25.68 23.68
N GLY A 400 -10.52 25.87 24.61
CA GLY A 400 -10.77 25.69 26.07
C GLY A 400 -10.87 24.22 26.49
N ILE A 401 -10.50 23.27 25.62
CA ILE A 401 -10.46 21.83 25.92
C ILE A 401 -9.26 21.50 26.80
N LEU A 402 -8.14 22.19 26.60
CA LEU A 402 -6.98 22.15 27.49
C LEU A 402 -6.86 23.46 28.29
N PRO A 403 -6.32 23.41 29.53
CA PRO A 403 -6.16 24.58 30.36
C PRO A 403 -5.27 25.66 29.73
N LYS A 404 -5.63 26.95 29.91
CA LYS A 404 -4.87 28.09 29.36
C LYS A 404 -3.54 28.37 30.05
N ASN A 405 -3.37 27.88 31.28
CA ASN A 405 -2.24 28.18 32.16
C ASN A 405 -1.14 27.09 32.17
N ILE A 406 -1.10 26.23 31.18
CA ILE A 406 -0.04 25.24 31.02
C ILE A 406 1.04 25.74 30.05
N ASP A 407 2.30 25.35 30.31
CA ASP A 407 3.42 25.72 29.44
C ASP A 407 3.44 24.97 28.13
N ALA A 408 4.28 25.41 27.18
CA ALA A 408 4.35 24.83 25.84
C ALA A 408 4.77 23.35 25.85
N ASN A 409 5.65 22.92 26.75
CA ASN A 409 6.12 21.52 26.81
C ASN A 409 5.03 20.60 27.35
N GLU A 410 4.31 21.06 28.38
CA GLU A 410 3.15 20.34 28.90
C GLU A 410 2.05 20.24 27.85
N LEU A 411 1.81 21.31 27.09
CA LEU A 411 0.84 21.35 26.00
C LEU A 411 1.15 20.31 24.92
N ILE A 412 2.40 20.26 24.47
CA ILE A 412 2.89 19.25 23.51
C ILE A 412 2.74 17.83 24.08
N GLY A 413 3.11 17.64 25.36
CA GLY A 413 2.97 16.35 26.04
C GLY A 413 1.52 15.86 26.15
N ARG A 414 0.56 16.78 26.36
CA ARG A 414 -0.88 16.48 26.36
C ARG A 414 -1.38 16.15 24.95
N ALA A 415 -0.98 16.92 23.94
CA ALA A 415 -1.31 16.62 22.55
C ALA A 415 -0.79 15.23 22.11
N TYR A 416 0.45 14.89 22.49
CA TYR A 416 1.01 13.56 22.26
C TYR A 416 0.18 12.43 22.90
N ARG A 417 -0.32 12.61 24.13
CA ARG A 417 -1.19 11.61 24.78
C ARG A 417 -2.53 11.45 24.06
N LEU A 418 -3.04 12.51 23.47
CA LEU A 418 -4.31 12.48 22.72
C LEU A 418 -4.15 11.96 21.28
N CYS A 419 -2.93 12.01 20.71
CA CYS A 419 -2.58 11.40 19.43
C CYS A 419 -1.23 10.66 19.55
N PRO A 420 -1.22 9.40 20.07
CA PRO A 420 0.01 8.71 20.43
C PRO A 420 0.69 7.97 19.28
N HIS A 421 0.23 8.14 18.03
CA HIS A 421 0.84 7.58 16.84
C HIS A 421 1.51 8.64 15.98
N HIS A 422 2.42 8.23 15.10
CA HIS A 422 3.08 9.11 14.15
C HIS A 422 2.07 9.64 13.12
N VAL A 423 2.24 10.89 12.68
CA VAL A 423 1.29 11.58 11.79
C VAL A 423 1.49 11.28 10.30
N SER A 424 2.50 10.48 9.96
CA SER A 424 2.85 10.22 8.56
C SER A 424 3.77 9.02 8.41
N HIS A 425 3.59 8.26 7.35
CA HIS A 425 4.50 7.22 6.87
C HIS A 425 4.60 7.24 5.35
N TYR A 426 5.60 6.57 4.80
CA TYR A 426 5.68 6.34 3.35
C TYR A 426 4.65 5.32 2.92
N LEU A 427 4.07 5.52 1.74
CA LEU A 427 3.02 4.68 1.16
C LEU A 427 3.44 4.22 -0.24
N GLY A 428 3.07 2.99 -0.62
CA GLY A 428 3.39 2.44 -1.94
C GLY A 428 2.95 0.99 -2.11
N LEU A 429 3.91 0.11 -2.45
CA LEU A 429 3.68 -1.34 -2.53
C LEU A 429 3.30 -1.97 -1.18
N ASP A 430 3.72 -1.36 -0.10
CA ASP A 430 3.25 -1.69 1.23
C ASP A 430 2.54 -0.48 1.83
N VAL A 431 1.59 -0.69 2.73
CA VAL A 431 0.90 0.40 3.44
C VAL A 431 1.91 1.18 4.26
N HIS A 432 2.66 0.52 5.13
CA HIS A 432 3.84 1.08 5.78
C HIS A 432 5.07 0.80 4.90
N ASP A 433 5.19 1.59 3.81
CA ASP A 433 6.22 1.36 2.78
C ASP A 433 7.61 1.79 3.26
N SER A 434 8.63 1.09 2.76
CA SER A 434 10.04 1.48 2.92
C SER A 434 10.47 1.77 4.38
N PRO A 435 10.21 0.89 5.37
CA PRO A 435 10.42 1.16 6.80
C PRO A 435 11.89 1.41 7.17
N LEU A 436 12.86 1.00 6.34
CA LEU A 436 14.28 1.26 6.57
C LEU A 436 14.74 2.65 6.06
N VAL A 437 13.87 3.39 5.39
CA VAL A 437 14.11 4.80 5.07
C VAL A 437 13.78 5.64 6.30
N ARG A 438 14.79 6.32 6.83
CA ARG A 438 14.63 7.09 8.07
C ARG A 438 13.65 8.25 7.89
N ARG A 439 12.75 8.44 8.84
CA ARG A 439 11.81 9.57 8.89
C ARG A 439 12.48 10.94 9.14
N ARG A 440 13.80 10.97 9.34
CA ARG A 440 14.63 12.17 9.56
C ARG A 440 15.19 12.78 8.29
N ILE A 441 14.94 12.20 7.14
CA ILE A 441 15.31 12.79 5.86
C ILE A 441 14.22 13.71 5.35
N PRO A 442 14.55 14.85 4.72
CA PRO A 442 13.57 15.69 4.05
C PRO A 442 12.79 14.91 2.98
N VAL A 443 11.51 15.20 2.84
CA VAL A 443 10.73 14.60 1.75
C VAL A 443 11.16 15.21 0.40
N THR A 444 11.16 14.38 -0.63
CA THR A 444 11.55 14.78 -1.99
C THR A 444 10.44 14.47 -2.99
N ASN A 445 10.55 15.04 -4.19
CA ASN A 445 9.59 14.79 -5.27
C ASN A 445 9.38 13.30 -5.51
N ASN A 446 8.15 12.96 -5.85
CA ASN A 446 7.68 11.60 -6.11
C ASN A 446 7.72 10.66 -4.88
N MET A 447 7.97 11.16 -3.68
CA MET A 447 7.59 10.45 -2.48
C MET A 447 6.08 10.58 -2.29
N ILE A 448 5.44 9.50 -1.83
CA ILE A 448 4.04 9.49 -1.40
C ILE A 448 4.03 9.17 0.09
N VAL A 449 3.34 10.01 0.85
CA VAL A 449 3.25 9.93 2.31
C VAL A 449 1.82 10.11 2.77
N THR A 450 1.45 9.51 3.89
CA THR A 450 0.17 9.81 4.56
C THR A 450 0.28 11.10 5.38
N VAL A 451 -0.83 11.77 5.61
CA VAL A 451 -0.96 12.87 6.59
C VAL A 451 -2.22 12.61 7.41
N GLU A 452 -2.04 12.06 8.62
CA GLU A 452 -3.07 11.39 9.41
C GLU A 452 -3.17 11.88 10.86
N PRO A 453 -3.32 13.20 11.14
CA PRO A 453 -3.54 13.64 12.50
C PRO A 453 -4.86 13.07 13.06
N GLY A 454 -4.85 12.77 14.35
CA GLY A 454 -6.01 12.29 15.06
C GLY A 454 -6.12 12.85 16.48
N ILE A 455 -7.23 12.55 17.13
CA ILE A 455 -7.46 12.77 18.54
C ILE A 455 -8.29 11.63 19.11
N TYR A 456 -7.84 11.05 20.22
CA TYR A 456 -8.48 9.91 20.87
C TYR A 456 -8.65 10.20 22.36
N ILE A 457 -9.87 10.60 22.73
CA ILE A 457 -10.18 10.99 24.11
C ILE A 457 -10.91 9.83 24.78
N SER A 458 -10.24 9.18 25.74
CA SER A 458 -10.87 8.09 26.49
C SER A 458 -12.16 8.54 27.18
N PRO A 459 -13.19 7.68 27.28
CA PRO A 459 -14.37 7.96 28.09
C PRO A 459 -14.05 8.36 29.54
N ASP A 460 -12.95 7.83 30.09
CA ASP A 460 -12.53 8.03 31.47
C ASP A 460 -11.52 9.17 31.65
N ASP A 461 -11.18 9.91 30.58
CA ASP A 461 -10.21 11.00 30.66
C ASP A 461 -10.80 12.23 31.38
N SER A 462 -10.54 12.33 32.68
CA SER A 462 -11.01 13.46 33.52
C SER A 462 -10.26 14.79 33.27
N SER A 463 -9.17 14.76 32.50
CA SER A 463 -8.40 15.98 32.16
C SER A 463 -9.04 16.80 31.03
N VAL A 464 -10.09 16.26 30.39
CA VAL A 464 -10.84 16.88 29.30
C VAL A 464 -12.30 17.05 29.72
N PRO A 465 -13.00 18.14 29.29
CA PRO A 465 -14.43 18.35 29.60
C PRO A 465 -15.29 17.14 29.18
N PRO A 466 -16.33 16.79 29.96
CA PRO A 466 -17.10 15.55 29.74
C PRO A 466 -17.71 15.40 28.37
N GLU A 467 -18.12 16.50 27.73
CA GLU A 467 -18.75 16.52 26.39
C GLU A 467 -17.82 16.08 25.24
N PHE A 468 -16.50 16.05 25.47
CA PHE A 468 -15.49 15.61 24.49
C PHE A 468 -14.99 14.19 24.76
N ARG A 469 -15.40 13.54 25.85
CA ARG A 469 -14.92 12.19 26.21
C ARG A 469 -15.54 11.12 25.35
N GLY A 470 -14.82 10.03 25.12
CA GLY A 470 -15.28 8.91 24.30
C GLY A 470 -15.29 9.22 22.79
N VAL A 471 -14.53 10.22 22.34
CA VAL A 471 -14.48 10.63 20.94
C VAL A 471 -13.12 10.28 20.33
N GLY A 472 -13.14 9.54 19.23
CA GLY A 472 -11.99 9.29 18.37
C GLY A 472 -12.22 9.91 16.99
N ILE A 473 -11.25 10.70 16.51
CA ILE A 473 -11.28 11.32 15.18
C ILE A 473 -9.90 11.14 14.54
N ARG A 474 -9.87 10.65 13.29
CA ARG A 474 -8.70 10.69 12.41
C ARG A 474 -9.13 11.17 11.04
N ILE A 475 -8.32 12.05 10.43
CA ILE A 475 -8.51 12.56 9.07
C ILE A 475 -7.18 12.37 8.34
N GLU A 476 -7.18 11.54 7.33
CA GLU A 476 -5.97 11.12 6.62
C GLU A 476 -6.12 11.24 5.14
N ASP A 477 -5.07 11.74 4.50
CA ASP A 477 -4.92 11.75 3.05
C ASP A 477 -3.57 11.18 2.61
N ASP A 478 -3.58 10.54 1.45
CA ASP A 478 -2.38 10.16 0.69
C ASP A 478 -1.89 11.35 -0.12
N VAL A 479 -0.64 11.75 0.10
CA VAL A 479 -0.07 12.99 -0.45
C VAL A 479 1.18 12.71 -1.27
N LEU A 480 1.14 13.07 -2.55
CA LEU A 480 2.29 13.05 -3.45
C LEU A 480 3.07 14.36 -3.33
N ILE A 481 4.37 14.26 -3.03
CA ILE A 481 5.28 15.40 -3.02
C ILE A 481 5.67 15.77 -4.45
N THR A 482 5.47 17.04 -4.83
CA THR A 482 5.74 17.59 -6.15
C THR A 482 6.67 18.80 -6.09
N ASP A 483 7.12 19.34 -7.23
CA ASP A 483 7.94 20.57 -7.26
C ASP A 483 7.19 21.82 -6.79
N GLY A 484 5.86 21.78 -6.76
CA GLY A 484 5.00 22.85 -6.29
C GLY A 484 4.23 22.49 -5.02
N HIS A 485 2.93 22.75 -5.05
CA HIS A 485 2.04 22.31 -3.98
C HIS A 485 1.91 20.78 -4.01
N PRO A 486 1.90 20.12 -2.83
CA PRO A 486 1.65 18.70 -2.75
C PRO A 486 0.31 18.34 -3.40
N LEU A 487 0.26 17.20 -4.09
CA LEU A 487 -0.97 16.70 -4.68
C LEU A 487 -1.63 15.70 -3.72
N ILE A 488 -2.82 16.02 -3.26
CA ILE A 488 -3.62 15.10 -2.45
C ILE A 488 -4.24 14.07 -3.38
N LEU A 489 -3.82 12.81 -3.29
CA LEU A 489 -4.29 11.71 -4.15
C LEU A 489 -5.70 11.27 -3.79
N THR A 490 -6.12 11.55 -2.55
CA THR A 490 -7.41 11.20 -1.97
C THR A 490 -8.36 12.40 -1.86
N ASP A 491 -8.14 13.47 -2.63
CA ASP A 491 -8.91 14.72 -2.61
C ASP A 491 -10.41 14.53 -2.91
N THR A 492 -10.75 13.48 -3.64
CA THR A 492 -12.15 13.14 -3.95
C THR A 492 -12.90 12.47 -2.79
N CYS A 493 -12.20 12.07 -1.72
CA CYS A 493 -12.81 11.60 -0.48
C CYS A 493 -13.19 12.80 0.38
N VAL A 494 -14.48 13.07 0.52
CA VAL A 494 -14.97 14.28 1.22
C VAL A 494 -14.48 14.33 2.67
N LYS A 495 -14.10 15.53 3.12
CA LYS A 495 -13.64 15.80 4.50
C LYS A 495 -14.13 17.12 5.08
N GLU A 496 -14.72 18.00 4.26
CA GLU A 496 -15.34 19.22 4.79
C GLU A 496 -16.67 18.89 5.46
N VAL A 497 -16.94 19.55 6.59
CA VAL A 497 -18.17 19.31 7.40
C VAL A 497 -19.42 19.36 6.55
N ASN A 498 -19.57 20.37 5.69
CA ASN A 498 -20.76 20.52 4.86
C ASN A 498 -20.91 19.42 3.83
N ASP A 499 -19.80 18.93 3.25
CA ASP A 499 -19.81 17.87 2.24
C ASP A 499 -20.15 16.51 2.88
N ILE A 500 -19.59 16.24 4.06
CA ILE A 500 -19.94 15.04 4.86
C ILE A 500 -21.43 15.05 5.21
N GLU A 501 -21.96 16.14 5.74
CA GLU A 501 -23.38 16.28 6.09
C GLU A 501 -24.31 16.20 4.87
N ALA A 502 -23.78 16.49 3.67
CA ALA A 502 -24.52 16.36 2.42
C ALA A 502 -24.68 14.91 1.95
N ILE A 503 -23.73 14.01 2.28
CA ILE A 503 -23.73 12.65 1.74
C ILE A 503 -24.12 11.56 2.76
N VAL A 504 -23.84 11.75 4.06
CA VAL A 504 -24.08 10.71 5.08
C VAL A 504 -25.57 10.31 5.12
N GLY A 505 -25.84 9.02 5.01
CA GLY A 505 -27.20 8.45 5.08
C GLY A 505 -28.08 8.75 3.85
N LYS A 506 -27.52 9.20 2.74
CA LYS A 506 -28.29 9.53 1.53
C LYS A 506 -28.55 8.33 0.62
N GLN A 507 -27.90 7.21 0.86
CA GLN A 507 -28.15 5.96 0.12
C GLN A 507 -28.72 4.88 1.04
N ASN A 508 -29.59 4.05 0.50
CA ASN A 508 -30.09 2.85 1.17
C ASN A 508 -29.26 1.66 0.70
N VAL A 509 -28.77 0.87 1.66
CA VAL A 509 -28.16 -0.45 1.41
C VAL A 509 -29.28 -1.46 1.24
#